data_ce7f5d4eccfc174495233c09c16a3f14
#
_entry.id   ce7f5d4eccfc174495233c09c16a3f14
#
_cell.length_a   1.000
_cell.length_b   1.000
_cell.length_c   1.000
_cell.angle_alpha   90.00
_cell.angle_beta   90.00
_cell.angle_gamma   90.00
#
_symmetry.space_group_name_H-M   'P 1'
#
loop_
_entity.id
_entity.type
_entity.pdbx_description
1 polymer ?
#
loop_
_entity_poly.entity_id
_entity_poly.type
_entity_poly.pdbx_seq_one_letter_code
_entity_poly.pdbx_strand_id
1 'polypeptide(L)'
;GSVPEHKEGDAPRDALAYMGIAYNAEIFLAAMIFDGVFNRFPKLRVGVVELSASWIISWMKHLDQSYRAFRRLQDLSHVKLLPSEYVQKHIKVTPFPGEDIGWLLTSGAEDLLMFASDYPHHEGTDDPIGRYEKTLGQVDEIKKKKFYSENFKSFLGSHL
;
A
#
# COMPACT_ATOMS: atom_id res chain seq x y z
N GLY A 1 24.99 11.42 7.01
CA GLY A 1 24.73 9.99 6.99
C GLY A 1 24.10 9.64 5.64
N SER A 2 24.69 8.71 4.91
CA SER A 2 24.12 8.18 3.68
C SER A 2 22.90 7.31 4.01
N VAL A 3 21.83 7.42 3.24
CA VAL A 3 20.73 6.47 3.27
C VAL A 3 21.33 5.10 2.94
N PRO A 4 21.08 4.05 3.74
CA PRO A 4 21.58 2.71 3.43
C PRO A 4 21.09 2.28 2.04
N GLU A 5 22.01 1.83 1.18
CA GLU A 5 21.61 1.14 -0.05
C GLU A 5 20.92 -0.16 0.34
N HIS A 6 19.63 -0.23 0.09
CA HIS A 6 18.88 -1.46 0.23
C HIS A 6 19.25 -2.35 -0.97
N LYS A 7 19.99 -3.43 -0.73
CA LYS A 7 20.24 -4.44 -1.75
C LYS A 7 19.00 -5.30 -1.86
N GLU A 8 18.43 -5.40 -3.06
CA GLU A 8 17.30 -6.27 -3.35
C GLU A 8 17.53 -7.68 -2.75
N GLY A 9 16.54 -8.17 -2.01
CA GLY A 9 16.52 -9.52 -1.45
C GLY A 9 17.04 -9.68 -0.02
N ASP A 10 17.56 -8.63 0.62
CA ASP A 10 17.96 -8.70 2.02
C ASP A 10 16.83 -8.21 2.94
N ALA A 11 16.43 -9.04 3.91
CA ALA A 11 15.56 -8.59 5.00
C ALA A 11 16.19 -7.39 5.74
N PRO A 12 15.38 -6.44 6.24
CA PRO A 12 15.92 -5.28 6.94
C PRO A 12 16.68 -5.73 8.19
N ARG A 13 17.94 -5.30 8.31
CA ARG A 13 18.85 -5.74 9.38
C ARG A 13 18.85 -4.81 10.60
N ASP A 14 18.23 -3.64 10.47
CA ASP A 14 18.15 -2.63 11.54
C ASP A 14 16.89 -1.76 11.39
N ALA A 15 16.63 -0.95 12.40
CA ALA A 15 15.44 -0.08 12.45
C ALA A 15 15.39 0.95 11.31
N LEU A 16 16.55 1.42 10.83
CA LEU A 16 16.61 2.41 9.74
C LEU A 16 16.29 1.74 8.40
N ALA A 17 16.82 0.55 8.16
CA ALA A 17 16.48 -0.24 6.97
C ALA A 17 14.98 -0.59 6.95
N TYR A 18 14.41 -0.99 8.10
CA TYR A 18 12.98 -1.24 8.23
C TYR A 18 12.13 0.02 7.93
N MET A 19 12.53 1.20 8.41
CA MET A 19 11.85 2.46 8.10
C MET A 19 11.85 2.78 6.60
N GLY A 20 12.90 2.40 5.89
CA GLY A 20 13.05 2.65 4.45
C GLY A 20 12.45 1.58 3.54
N ILE A 21 11.87 0.51 4.08
CA ILE A 21 11.48 -0.68 3.31
C ILE A 21 10.51 -0.37 2.15
N ALA A 22 9.59 0.56 2.35
CA ALA A 22 8.59 0.94 1.36
C ALA A 22 9.08 1.99 0.35
N TYR A 23 10.18 2.67 0.63
CA TYR A 23 10.60 3.88 -0.10
C TYR A 23 10.74 3.66 -1.61
N ASN A 24 11.38 2.58 -2.01
CA ASN A 24 11.56 2.27 -3.44
C ASN A 24 10.23 1.96 -4.13
N ALA A 25 9.31 1.28 -3.44
CA ALA A 25 7.96 1.02 -3.95
C ALA A 25 7.15 2.30 -4.08
N GLU A 26 7.23 3.21 -3.10
CA GLU A 26 6.55 4.51 -3.16
C GLU A 26 7.00 5.31 -4.38
N ILE A 27 8.32 5.40 -4.65
CA ILE A 27 8.86 6.12 -5.81
C ILE A 27 8.50 5.43 -7.12
N PHE A 28 8.59 4.10 -7.18
CA PHE A 28 8.24 3.33 -8.37
C PHE A 28 6.76 3.49 -8.75
N LEU A 29 5.87 3.38 -7.76
CA LEU A 29 4.44 3.56 -7.97
C LEU A 29 4.07 5.00 -8.33
N ALA A 30 4.74 5.99 -7.74
CA ALA A 30 4.60 7.39 -8.11
C ALA A 30 4.98 7.61 -9.58
N ALA A 31 6.09 7.03 -10.04
CA ALA A 31 6.49 7.06 -11.45
C ALA A 31 5.42 6.43 -12.35
N MET A 32 4.86 5.26 -11.99
CA MET A 32 3.78 4.64 -12.76
C MET A 32 2.56 5.56 -12.90
N ILE A 33 2.20 6.29 -11.85
CA ILE A 33 1.07 7.24 -11.87
C ILE A 33 1.42 8.45 -12.76
N PHE A 34 2.55 9.11 -12.49
CA PHE A 34 2.93 10.35 -13.18
C PHE A 34 3.34 10.11 -14.64
N ASP A 35 3.82 8.92 -15.01
CA ASP A 35 4.08 8.54 -16.40
C ASP A 35 2.84 8.01 -17.13
N GLY A 36 1.67 8.00 -16.46
CA GLY A 36 0.39 7.63 -17.06
C GLY A 36 0.23 6.15 -17.39
N VAL A 37 0.94 5.25 -16.70
CA VAL A 37 0.86 3.80 -16.92
C VAL A 37 -0.57 3.30 -16.73
N PHE A 38 -1.26 3.74 -15.70
CA PHE A 38 -2.64 3.30 -15.42
C PHE A 38 -3.67 3.85 -16.42
N ASN A 39 -3.37 4.96 -17.11
CA ASN A 39 -4.20 5.42 -18.22
C ASN A 39 -4.02 4.57 -19.47
N ARG A 40 -2.79 4.12 -19.75
CA ARG A 40 -2.50 3.21 -20.86
C ARG A 40 -3.00 1.80 -20.59
N PHE A 41 -2.97 1.37 -19.33
CA PHE A 41 -3.37 0.03 -18.91
C PHE A 41 -4.44 0.10 -17.80
N PRO A 42 -5.70 0.50 -18.14
CA PRO A 42 -6.74 0.78 -17.14
C PRO A 42 -7.24 -0.45 -16.36
N LYS A 43 -6.86 -1.66 -16.78
CA LYS A 43 -7.15 -2.92 -16.08
C LYS A 43 -5.98 -3.41 -15.22
N LEU A 44 -4.82 -2.73 -15.28
CA LEU A 44 -3.67 -3.10 -14.47
C LEU A 44 -3.98 -2.93 -12.99
N ARG A 45 -3.62 -3.92 -12.20
CA ARG A 45 -3.70 -3.92 -10.73
C ARG A 45 -2.33 -4.23 -10.17
N VAL A 46 -1.95 -3.55 -9.11
CA VAL A 46 -0.65 -3.70 -8.47
C VAL A 46 -0.84 -4.06 -7.01
N GLY A 47 -0.28 -5.18 -6.58
CA GLY A 47 -0.21 -5.58 -5.19
C GLY A 47 1.18 -5.27 -4.63
N VAL A 48 1.25 -4.51 -3.56
CA VAL A 48 2.48 -4.28 -2.80
C VAL A 48 2.47 -5.23 -1.62
N VAL A 49 3.39 -6.17 -1.62
CA VAL A 49 3.44 -7.26 -0.64
C VAL A 49 4.75 -7.19 0.13
N GLU A 50 4.71 -7.41 1.44
CA GLU A 50 5.88 -7.43 2.34
C GLU A 50 6.65 -6.09 2.43
N LEU A 51 5.95 -4.97 2.28
CA LEU A 51 6.56 -3.64 2.36
C LEU A 51 5.84 -2.71 3.35
N SER A 52 5.17 -3.27 4.39
CA SER A 52 4.33 -2.49 5.31
C SER A 52 3.14 -1.83 4.59
N ALA A 53 2.19 -1.29 5.33
CA ALA A 53 1.05 -0.57 4.78
C ALA A 53 0.83 0.81 5.42
N SER A 54 1.48 1.10 6.54
CA SER A 54 1.25 2.33 7.31
C SER A 54 1.61 3.61 6.54
N TRP A 55 2.47 3.52 5.54
CA TRP A 55 2.88 4.63 4.68
C TRP A 55 1.78 5.11 3.71
N ILE A 56 0.83 4.26 3.33
CA ILE A 56 -0.08 4.48 2.20
C ILE A 56 -0.94 5.75 2.35
N ILE A 57 -1.42 6.04 3.55
CA ILE A 57 -2.30 7.18 3.82
C ILE A 57 -1.59 8.51 3.61
N SER A 58 -0.40 8.67 4.20
CA SER A 58 0.40 9.89 4.05
C SER A 58 0.92 10.04 2.64
N TRP A 59 1.31 8.96 2.01
CA TRP A 59 1.81 8.93 0.65
C TRP A 59 0.75 9.38 -0.38
N MET A 60 -0.50 8.92 -0.27
CA MET A 60 -1.60 9.40 -1.12
C MET A 60 -1.77 10.92 -1.05
N LYS A 61 -1.71 11.48 0.16
CA LYS A 61 -1.77 12.95 0.34
C LYS A 61 -0.57 13.65 -0.29
N HIS A 62 0.61 13.05 -0.15
CA HIS A 62 1.85 13.59 -0.70
C HIS A 62 1.82 13.59 -2.24
N LEU A 63 1.33 12.53 -2.85
CA LEU A 63 1.13 12.43 -4.30
C LEU A 63 0.22 13.55 -4.83
N ASP A 64 -0.93 13.76 -4.19
CA ASP A 64 -1.87 14.82 -4.59
C ASP A 64 -1.27 16.21 -4.44
N GLN A 65 -0.49 16.42 -3.37
CA GLN A 65 0.22 17.69 -3.16
C GLN A 65 1.27 17.91 -4.24
N SER A 66 2.06 16.89 -4.57
CA SER A 66 3.07 16.96 -5.63
C SER A 66 2.43 17.26 -6.99
N TYR A 67 1.33 16.60 -7.32
CA TYR A 67 0.58 16.88 -8.54
C TYR A 67 0.13 18.35 -8.61
N ARG A 68 -0.49 18.87 -7.54
CA ARG A 68 -0.97 20.26 -7.48
C ARG A 68 0.16 21.27 -7.63
N ALA A 69 1.32 20.98 -7.03
CA ALA A 69 2.50 21.86 -7.07
C ALA A 69 3.10 21.95 -8.48
N PHE A 70 3.17 20.82 -9.20
CA PHE A 70 3.92 20.72 -10.44
C PHE A 70 3.08 20.73 -11.74
N ARG A 71 1.77 20.53 -11.70
CA ARG A 71 0.92 20.45 -12.90
C ARG A 71 0.95 21.67 -13.83
N ARG A 72 1.49 22.79 -13.38
CA ARG A 72 1.67 24.01 -14.19
C ARG A 72 3.10 24.16 -14.75
N LEU A 73 4.04 23.38 -14.20
CA LEU A 73 5.47 23.43 -14.53
C LEU A 73 5.89 22.22 -15.38
N GLN A 74 5.18 21.13 -15.25
CA GLN A 74 5.41 19.85 -15.94
C GLN A 74 4.15 19.48 -16.73
N ASP A 75 4.31 18.94 -17.93
CA ASP A 75 3.16 18.40 -18.69
C ASP A 75 2.65 17.10 -18.03
N LEU A 76 1.62 17.25 -17.21
CA LEU A 76 0.87 16.17 -16.58
C LEU A 76 -0.54 16.06 -17.17
N SER A 77 -0.77 16.53 -18.39
CA SER A 77 -2.09 16.53 -19.06
C SER A 77 -2.66 15.11 -19.26
N HIS A 78 -1.80 14.11 -19.30
CA HIS A 78 -2.16 12.70 -19.39
C HIS A 78 -2.62 12.10 -18.04
N VAL A 79 -2.35 12.74 -16.90
CA VAL A 79 -2.83 12.32 -15.56
C VAL A 79 -4.26 12.83 -15.40
N LYS A 80 -5.26 11.98 -15.61
CA LYS A 80 -6.69 12.35 -15.72
C LYS A 80 -7.43 12.37 -14.39
N LEU A 81 -6.94 11.64 -13.39
CA LEU A 81 -7.49 11.57 -12.04
C LEU A 81 -6.50 12.19 -11.05
N LEU A 82 -6.92 12.47 -9.84
CA LEU A 82 -5.96 12.75 -8.77
C LEU A 82 -5.07 11.51 -8.53
N PRO A 83 -3.78 11.68 -8.22
CA PRO A 83 -2.90 10.56 -7.91
C PRO A 83 -3.45 9.59 -6.88
N SER A 84 -4.07 10.09 -5.81
CA SER A 84 -4.74 9.27 -4.79
C SER A 84 -5.89 8.41 -5.34
N GLU A 85 -6.60 8.88 -6.38
CA GLU A 85 -7.67 8.12 -7.02
C GLU A 85 -7.12 6.93 -7.84
N TYR A 86 -5.92 7.08 -8.45
CA TYR A 86 -5.23 5.94 -9.08
C TYR A 86 -4.83 4.91 -8.04
N VAL A 87 -4.32 5.34 -6.88
CA VAL A 87 -3.99 4.43 -5.77
C VAL A 87 -5.22 3.62 -5.37
N GLN A 88 -6.34 4.29 -5.07
CA GLN A 88 -7.59 3.64 -4.70
C GLN A 88 -8.08 2.63 -5.73
N LYS A 89 -7.90 2.93 -7.01
CA LYS A 89 -8.42 2.12 -8.10
C LYS A 89 -7.52 0.93 -8.48
N HIS A 90 -6.21 1.10 -8.38
CA HIS A 90 -5.26 0.18 -9.01
C HIS A 90 -4.32 -0.53 -8.03
N ILE A 91 -4.18 -0.03 -6.79
CA ILE A 91 -3.16 -0.50 -5.86
C ILE A 91 -3.82 -1.17 -4.65
N LYS A 92 -3.25 -2.26 -4.21
CA LYS A 92 -3.53 -2.92 -2.93
C LYS A 92 -2.23 -3.17 -2.20
N VAL A 93 -2.29 -3.18 -0.88
CA VAL A 93 -1.10 -3.38 -0.04
C VAL A 93 -1.38 -4.42 1.04
N THR A 94 -0.35 -5.14 1.47
CA THR A 94 -0.42 -6.05 2.62
C THR A 94 0.35 -5.45 3.79
N PRO A 95 -0.27 -5.32 4.97
CA PRO A 95 0.42 -4.90 6.18
C PRO A 95 1.26 -6.03 6.77
N PHE A 96 2.25 -5.69 7.60
CA PHE A 96 2.85 -6.65 8.52
C PHE A 96 1.93 -6.93 9.72
N PRO A 97 2.00 -8.16 10.31
CA PRO A 97 1.13 -8.54 11.43
C PRO A 97 1.27 -7.71 12.72
N GLY A 98 2.18 -6.77 12.78
CA GLY A 98 2.38 -5.86 13.92
C GLY A 98 1.82 -4.45 13.73
N GLU A 99 1.26 -4.16 12.55
CA GLU A 99 0.74 -2.82 12.24
C GLU A 99 -0.66 -2.58 12.83
N ASP A 100 -0.98 -1.32 13.11
CA ASP A 100 -2.31 -0.90 13.58
C ASP A 100 -3.29 -0.85 12.40
N ILE A 101 -3.91 -1.99 12.11
CA ILE A 101 -4.87 -2.12 11.02
C ILE A 101 -6.17 -1.38 11.33
N GLY A 102 -6.57 -1.32 12.59
CA GLY A 102 -7.75 -0.57 13.01
C GLY A 102 -7.64 0.91 12.63
N TRP A 103 -6.48 1.52 12.90
CA TRP A 103 -6.20 2.89 12.47
C TRP A 103 -6.21 3.03 10.94
N LEU A 104 -5.56 2.15 10.22
CA LEU A 104 -5.50 2.20 8.76
C LEU A 104 -6.89 2.11 8.12
N LEU A 105 -7.72 1.16 8.55
CA LEU A 105 -9.08 0.95 8.04
C LEU A 105 -10.01 2.14 8.36
N THR A 106 -9.79 2.83 9.47
CA THR A 106 -10.58 4.01 9.84
C THR A 106 -10.05 5.31 9.25
N SER A 107 -8.81 5.31 8.76
CA SER A 107 -8.16 6.47 8.13
C SER A 107 -8.29 6.54 6.60
N GLY A 108 -9.08 5.64 5.99
CA GLY A 108 -9.37 5.66 4.54
C GLY A 108 -8.60 4.63 3.71
N ALA A 109 -8.01 3.60 4.33
CA ALA A 109 -7.38 2.49 3.64
C ALA A 109 -8.25 1.22 3.55
N GLU A 110 -9.55 1.30 3.88
CA GLU A 110 -10.45 0.13 3.91
C GLU A 110 -10.55 -0.62 2.58
N ASP A 111 -10.38 0.08 1.47
CA ASP A 111 -10.39 -0.54 0.14
C ASP A 111 -9.00 -0.92 -0.38
N LEU A 112 -7.94 -0.61 0.37
CA LEU A 112 -6.56 -0.83 -0.05
C LEU A 112 -5.91 -2.05 0.58
N LEU A 113 -6.29 -2.39 1.83
CA LEU A 113 -5.60 -3.41 2.61
C LEU A 113 -6.05 -4.82 2.24
N MET A 114 -5.07 -5.71 2.04
CA MET A 114 -5.29 -7.15 1.90
C MET A 114 -4.63 -7.88 3.07
N PHE A 115 -5.29 -8.90 3.61
CA PHE A 115 -4.72 -9.76 4.64
C PHE A 115 -3.50 -10.52 4.12
N ALA A 116 -2.46 -10.59 4.95
CA ALA A 116 -1.31 -11.46 4.76
C ALA A 116 -0.78 -11.95 6.12
N SER A 117 -0.23 -13.15 6.17
CA SER A 117 0.37 -13.72 7.39
C SER A 117 1.87 -13.52 7.46
N ASP A 118 2.49 -13.36 6.30
CA ASP A 118 3.93 -13.39 6.10
C ASP A 118 4.60 -14.67 6.64
N TYR A 119 3.81 -15.72 6.87
CA TYR A 119 4.31 -17.02 7.29
C TYR A 119 4.94 -17.77 6.11
N PRO A 120 6.11 -18.42 6.24
CA PRO A 120 6.87 -18.70 7.47
C PRO A 120 8.07 -17.77 7.71
N HIS A 121 8.07 -16.55 7.20
CA HIS A 121 9.16 -15.60 7.42
C HIS A 121 9.26 -15.21 8.91
N HIS A 122 10.46 -14.82 9.36
CA HIS A 122 10.72 -14.52 10.79
C HIS A 122 10.02 -13.25 11.29
N GLU A 123 9.68 -12.30 10.39
CA GLU A 123 8.86 -11.12 10.63
C GLU A 123 7.36 -11.42 10.61
N GLY A 124 7.00 -12.57 10.08
CA GLY A 124 5.62 -13.07 10.06
C GLY A 124 5.17 -13.62 11.41
N THR A 125 4.09 -14.37 11.44
CA THR A 125 3.54 -14.96 12.66
C THR A 125 2.72 -16.22 12.35
N ASP A 126 2.71 -17.14 13.31
CA ASP A 126 1.84 -18.32 13.33
C ASP A 126 0.40 -18.00 13.81
N ASP A 127 0.18 -16.79 14.39
CA ASP A 127 -1.15 -16.28 14.77
C ASP A 127 -1.44 -14.90 14.14
N PRO A 128 -1.53 -14.81 12.80
CA PRO A 128 -1.78 -13.53 12.13
C PRO A 128 -3.15 -12.94 12.47
N ILE A 129 -4.17 -13.79 12.57
CA ILE A 129 -5.53 -13.34 12.90
C ILE A 129 -5.55 -12.72 14.30
N GLY A 130 -5.05 -13.43 15.31
CA GLY A 130 -5.02 -12.91 16.68
C GLY A 130 -4.18 -11.63 16.83
N ARG A 131 -3.13 -11.46 16.02
CA ARG A 131 -2.36 -10.21 16.01
C ARG A 131 -3.16 -9.05 15.43
N TYR A 132 -3.83 -9.22 14.29
CA TYR A 132 -4.64 -8.17 13.69
C TYR A 132 -5.88 -7.82 14.53
N GLU A 133 -6.54 -8.81 15.12
CA GLU A 133 -7.72 -8.60 15.97
C GLU A 133 -7.44 -7.68 17.18
N LYS A 134 -6.19 -7.62 17.67
CA LYS A 134 -5.80 -6.69 18.75
C LYS A 134 -6.02 -5.22 18.39
N THR A 135 -5.96 -4.87 17.12
CA THR A 135 -6.13 -3.49 16.63
C THR A 135 -7.51 -3.25 16.00
N LEU A 136 -8.28 -4.32 15.74
CA LEU A 136 -9.56 -4.24 15.03
C LEU A 136 -10.77 -4.00 15.94
N GLY A 137 -10.61 -3.92 17.26
CA GLY A 137 -11.66 -3.97 18.27
C GLY A 137 -12.96 -3.23 17.96
N GLN A 138 -12.90 -1.96 17.52
CA GLN A 138 -14.08 -1.13 17.21
C GLN A 138 -14.32 -0.92 15.72
N VAL A 139 -13.57 -1.60 14.86
CA VAL A 139 -13.77 -1.52 13.40
C VAL A 139 -15.04 -2.30 13.03
N ASP A 140 -15.86 -1.72 12.16
CA ASP A 140 -17.08 -2.36 11.68
C ASP A 140 -16.79 -3.63 10.87
N GLU A 141 -17.73 -4.58 10.90
CA GLU A 141 -17.58 -5.88 10.26
C GLU A 141 -17.44 -5.82 8.72
N ILE A 142 -17.95 -4.76 8.09
CA ILE A 142 -17.81 -4.57 6.64
C ILE A 142 -16.34 -4.30 6.30
N LYS A 143 -15.69 -3.42 7.05
CA LYS A 143 -14.26 -3.11 6.86
C LYS A 143 -13.36 -4.31 7.19
N LYS A 144 -13.66 -5.05 8.26
CA LYS A 144 -12.97 -6.30 8.58
C LYS A 144 -13.09 -7.31 7.45
N LYS A 145 -14.28 -7.50 6.90
CA LYS A 145 -14.53 -8.40 5.78
C LYS A 145 -13.76 -7.98 4.52
N LYS A 146 -13.70 -6.68 4.22
CA LYS A 146 -12.87 -6.14 3.14
C LYS A 146 -11.41 -6.54 3.34
N PHE A 147 -10.85 -6.27 4.50
CA PHE A 147 -9.46 -6.61 4.84
C PHE A 147 -9.18 -8.10 4.71
N TYR A 148 -9.98 -8.96 5.34
CA TYR A 148 -9.72 -10.39 5.38
C TYR A 148 -9.96 -11.13 4.05
N SER A 149 -10.83 -10.62 3.17
CA SER A 149 -11.16 -11.37 1.95
C SER A 149 -11.58 -10.54 0.74
N GLU A 150 -12.46 -9.54 0.89
CA GLU A 150 -13.12 -8.93 -0.27
C GLU A 150 -12.14 -8.10 -1.13
N ASN A 151 -11.17 -7.43 -0.50
CA ASN A 151 -10.16 -6.68 -1.23
C ASN A 151 -9.26 -7.59 -2.07
N PHE A 152 -8.89 -8.77 -1.55
CA PHE A 152 -8.12 -9.75 -2.29
C PHE A 152 -8.91 -10.35 -3.46
N LYS A 153 -10.18 -10.70 -3.24
CA LYS A 153 -11.07 -11.15 -4.32
C LYS A 153 -11.21 -10.09 -5.41
N SER A 154 -11.43 -8.84 -5.01
CA SER A 154 -11.49 -7.70 -5.94
C SER A 154 -10.19 -7.51 -6.71
N PHE A 155 -9.04 -7.72 -6.06
CA PHE A 155 -7.74 -7.63 -6.68
C PHE A 155 -7.51 -8.73 -7.72
N LEU A 156 -7.91 -9.96 -7.47
CA LEU A 156 -7.81 -11.06 -8.43
C LEU A 156 -8.80 -10.93 -9.58
N GLY A 157 -9.96 -10.30 -9.34
CA GLY A 157 -11.02 -10.14 -10.33
C GLY A 157 -11.90 -11.37 -10.46
N SER A 158 -12.80 -11.36 -11.48
CA SER A 158 -13.82 -12.39 -11.72
C SER A 158 -13.27 -13.74 -12.24
N HIS A 159 -12.02 -14.06 -11.99
CA HIS A 159 -11.37 -15.30 -12.43
C HIS A 159 -11.20 -16.32 -11.30
N LEU A 160 -11.93 -16.13 -10.17
CA LEU A 160 -12.09 -17.14 -9.11
C LEU A 160 -13.47 -17.77 -9.20
#